data_3182d5b4cf5117c8b6c9fcd451d85c33
#
_entry.id   3182d5b4cf5117c8b6c9fcd451d85c33
#
_cell.length_a   1.000
_cell.length_b   1.000
_cell.length_c   1.000
_cell.angle_alpha   90.00
_cell.angle_beta   90.00
_cell.angle_gamma   90.00
#
_symmetry.space_group_name_H-M   'P 1'
#
loop_
_entity.id
_entity.type
_entity.pdbx_description
1 polymer ?
#
loop_
_entity_poly.entity_id
_entity_poly.type
_entity_poly.pdbx_seq_one_letter_code
_entity_poly.pdbx_strand_id
1 'polypeptide(L)'
;MKQISAFLIAAVVTFATSAQVTLDSCRHMALRNNKQMEIEKLKIEQAEYQHKQAQAAYKPSIDFVGTYLHMGRNVSLIDIDNITPTQFFNPATGNYDFVLDPAAGLGISVDGKYVSAATQKVKDALTFDTHNIFAAGILVTQPIYMGGKIKAMNQITKYAQQIAQRLHDRKAEEVICDVDQAYWLVVSLKAKERLAQSYLELVTNLDNDVKKMLEQGVTTRATLLSVDVKVNEANIALTKVRNGLVLSRMALAQLCGEPLDEPMLLADENRTDLDIELVPRNIDMNQVYSRRNDYNALELGVKVFDEKARVARSEMLPTIAAVGSVFTSNPHVYNGFKNEFGFNYAIGAVIKIPIWHWGGLNNKYKAALADAKIKHLEMDEVKEKIELQVTQANFKYQEAIKTYEMTKANLAKADENLRVAQLGFREGMATSDEVLTAQTAWLAAHSEKIDAEIEVMMCNVYLAKVTGNLTY
;
A
#
# COMPACT_ATOMS: atom_id res chain seq x y z
N MET A 1 -47.43 -26.52 -47.90
CA MET A 1 -48.03 -26.63 -46.56
C MET A 1 -47.05 -25.96 -45.60
N LYS A 2 -47.42 -24.76 -45.12
CA LYS A 2 -46.61 -23.91 -44.26
C LYS A 2 -46.88 -24.30 -42.81
N GLN A 3 -45.87 -24.75 -42.09
CA GLN A 3 -45.94 -24.89 -40.63
C GLN A 3 -45.59 -23.56 -39.98
N ILE A 4 -46.53 -23.02 -39.25
CA ILE A 4 -46.42 -21.84 -38.44
C ILE A 4 -45.96 -22.32 -37.05
N SER A 5 -44.67 -22.06 -36.70
CA SER A 5 -44.17 -22.28 -35.36
C SER A 5 -44.49 -21.06 -34.52
N ALA A 6 -45.40 -21.24 -33.58
CA ALA A 6 -45.71 -20.23 -32.56
C ALA A 6 -44.59 -20.17 -31.53
N PHE A 7 -43.88 -19.05 -31.47
CA PHE A 7 -42.92 -18.74 -30.41
C PHE A 7 -43.70 -18.24 -29.19
N LEU A 8 -43.77 -19.06 -28.17
CA LEU A 8 -44.33 -18.70 -26.87
C LEU A 8 -43.21 -17.96 -26.10
N ILE A 9 -43.30 -16.64 -26.10
CA ILE A 9 -42.43 -15.78 -25.24
C ILE A 9 -43.04 -15.87 -23.84
N ALA A 10 -42.42 -16.75 -23.00
CA ALA A 10 -42.66 -16.73 -21.56
C ALA A 10 -41.95 -15.51 -20.99
N ALA A 11 -42.68 -14.45 -20.73
CA ALA A 11 -42.23 -13.32 -19.93
C ALA A 11 -42.00 -13.83 -18.48
N VAL A 12 -40.79 -14.16 -18.15
CA VAL A 12 -40.38 -14.36 -16.76
C VAL A 12 -40.34 -13.00 -16.11
N VAL A 13 -41.46 -12.62 -15.49
CA VAL A 13 -41.52 -11.50 -14.56
C VAL A 13 -40.72 -11.96 -13.32
N THR A 14 -39.43 -11.68 -13.30
CA THR A 14 -38.64 -11.75 -12.10
C THR A 14 -39.16 -10.67 -11.15
N PHE A 15 -40.03 -11.09 -10.21
CA PHE A 15 -40.24 -10.31 -8.99
C PHE A 15 -38.84 -10.23 -8.34
N ALA A 16 -38.22 -9.07 -8.48
CA ALA A 16 -37.11 -8.70 -7.64
C ALA A 16 -37.67 -8.51 -6.22
N THR A 17 -37.82 -9.63 -5.50
CA THR A 17 -37.82 -9.56 -4.04
C THR A 17 -36.54 -8.86 -3.70
N SER A 18 -36.60 -7.64 -3.16
CA SER A 18 -35.46 -6.94 -2.60
C SER A 18 -34.90 -7.86 -1.51
N ALA A 19 -33.93 -8.69 -1.89
CA ALA A 19 -33.30 -9.61 -0.97
C ALA A 19 -32.64 -8.75 0.10
N GLN A 20 -33.08 -8.91 1.34
CA GLN A 20 -32.46 -8.23 2.46
C GLN A 20 -31.00 -8.67 2.53
N VAL A 21 -30.10 -7.71 2.57
CA VAL A 21 -28.65 -7.97 2.56
C VAL A 21 -28.19 -8.27 3.98
N THR A 22 -27.56 -9.45 4.17
CA THR A 22 -26.99 -9.85 5.44
C THR A 22 -25.62 -9.23 5.65
N LEU A 23 -25.13 -9.18 6.89
CA LEU A 23 -23.78 -8.70 7.22
C LEU A 23 -22.69 -9.44 6.43
N ASP A 24 -22.79 -10.78 6.34
CA ASP A 24 -21.83 -11.59 5.59
C ASP A 24 -21.86 -11.28 4.10
N SER A 25 -23.06 -11.02 3.54
CA SER A 25 -23.16 -10.58 2.14
C SER A 25 -22.47 -9.23 1.91
N CYS A 26 -22.61 -8.26 2.85
CA CYS A 26 -21.91 -6.98 2.79
C CYS A 26 -20.39 -7.16 2.85
N ARG A 27 -19.89 -8.02 3.74
CA ARG A 27 -18.46 -8.34 3.85
C ARG A 27 -17.93 -8.93 2.54
N HIS A 28 -18.62 -9.91 1.96
CA HIS A 28 -18.22 -10.52 0.69
C HIS A 28 -18.25 -9.52 -0.48
N MET A 29 -19.26 -8.67 -0.57
CA MET A 29 -19.31 -7.61 -1.59
C MET A 29 -18.15 -6.64 -1.43
N ALA A 30 -17.86 -6.18 -0.22
CA ALA A 30 -16.76 -5.27 0.03
C ALA A 30 -15.41 -5.88 -0.31
N LEU A 31 -15.12 -7.12 0.09
CA LEU A 31 -13.87 -7.80 -0.24
C LEU A 31 -13.68 -7.99 -1.75
N ARG A 32 -14.78 -8.12 -2.50
CA ARG A 32 -14.75 -8.31 -3.95
C ARG A 32 -14.66 -7.00 -4.73
N ASN A 33 -15.43 -5.98 -4.32
CA ASN A 33 -15.69 -4.78 -5.13
C ASN A 33 -14.96 -3.54 -4.60
N ASN A 34 -14.42 -3.57 -3.36
CA ASN A 34 -13.77 -2.41 -2.76
C ASN A 34 -12.44 -2.09 -3.46
N LYS A 35 -12.30 -0.85 -3.92
CA LYS A 35 -11.10 -0.38 -4.63
C LYS A 35 -9.82 -0.49 -3.82
N GLN A 36 -9.89 -0.42 -2.49
CA GLN A 36 -8.70 -0.60 -1.64
C GLN A 36 -8.20 -2.03 -1.68
N MET A 37 -9.09 -3.03 -1.78
CA MET A 37 -8.70 -4.43 -1.97
C MET A 37 -8.04 -4.67 -3.33
N GLU A 38 -8.53 -4.01 -4.37
CA GLU A 38 -7.91 -4.06 -5.70
C GLU A 38 -6.51 -3.42 -5.70
N ILE A 39 -6.35 -2.28 -5.01
CA ILE A 39 -5.03 -1.64 -4.83
C ILE A 39 -4.04 -2.58 -4.14
N GLU A 40 -4.45 -3.27 -3.07
CA GLU A 40 -3.56 -4.21 -2.37
C GLU A 40 -3.21 -5.44 -3.24
N LYS A 41 -4.13 -5.94 -4.08
CA LYS A 41 -3.82 -6.99 -5.08
C LYS A 41 -2.75 -6.52 -6.08
N LEU A 42 -2.86 -5.29 -6.58
CA LEU A 42 -1.85 -4.71 -7.48
C LEU A 42 -0.49 -4.54 -6.79
N LYS A 43 -0.45 -4.25 -5.49
CA LYS A 43 0.81 -4.20 -4.73
C LYS A 43 1.47 -5.58 -4.60
N ILE A 44 0.68 -6.65 -4.47
CA ILE A 44 1.21 -8.02 -4.49
C ILE A 44 1.83 -8.32 -5.85
N GLU A 45 1.12 -8.00 -6.93
CA GLU A 45 1.60 -8.18 -8.30
C GLU A 45 2.88 -7.35 -8.56
N GLN A 46 2.91 -6.11 -8.10
CA GLN A 46 4.12 -5.25 -8.15
C GLN A 46 5.31 -5.91 -7.43
N ALA A 47 5.11 -6.42 -6.23
CA ALA A 47 6.16 -7.08 -5.45
C ALA A 47 6.63 -8.39 -6.13
N GLU A 48 5.73 -9.12 -6.79
CA GLU A 48 6.05 -10.30 -7.58
C GLU A 48 6.96 -9.94 -8.78
N TYR A 49 6.65 -8.88 -9.52
CA TYR A 49 7.51 -8.42 -10.62
C TYR A 49 8.86 -7.93 -10.12
N GLN A 50 8.93 -7.24 -8.97
CA GLN A 50 10.18 -6.86 -8.34
C GLN A 50 11.02 -8.08 -7.94
N HIS A 51 10.40 -9.14 -7.46
CA HIS A 51 11.09 -10.39 -7.16
C HIS A 51 11.60 -11.08 -8.44
N LYS A 52 10.78 -11.16 -9.50
CA LYS A 52 11.22 -11.67 -10.81
C LYS A 52 12.38 -10.85 -11.39
N GLN A 53 12.35 -9.51 -11.23
CA GLN A 53 13.46 -8.63 -11.61
C GLN A 53 14.74 -8.95 -10.83
N ALA A 54 14.64 -9.16 -9.50
CA ALA A 54 15.80 -9.55 -8.69
C ALA A 54 16.35 -10.94 -9.09
N GLN A 55 15.50 -11.88 -9.47
CA GLN A 55 15.91 -13.20 -10.00
C GLN A 55 16.64 -13.08 -11.34
N ALA A 56 16.27 -12.10 -12.17
CA ALA A 56 16.95 -11.86 -13.44
C ALA A 56 18.43 -11.46 -13.25
N ALA A 57 18.81 -10.91 -12.09
CA ALA A 57 20.19 -10.59 -11.77
C ALA A 57 21.13 -11.82 -11.68
N TYR A 58 20.61 -13.04 -11.63
CA TYR A 58 21.38 -14.27 -11.77
C TYR A 58 21.71 -14.65 -13.22
N LYS A 59 20.99 -14.06 -14.18
CA LYS A 59 21.12 -14.39 -15.61
C LYS A 59 22.08 -13.42 -16.28
N PRO A 60 22.65 -13.79 -17.47
CA PRO A 60 23.46 -12.86 -18.24
C PRO A 60 22.61 -11.69 -18.74
N SER A 61 23.17 -10.48 -18.65
CA SER A 61 22.64 -9.34 -19.40
C SER A 61 23.25 -9.32 -20.80
N ILE A 62 22.45 -8.92 -21.79
CA ILE A 62 22.87 -8.76 -23.18
C ILE A 62 22.46 -7.36 -23.58
N ASP A 63 23.47 -6.52 -23.80
CA ASP A 63 23.29 -5.11 -24.08
C ASP A 63 23.90 -4.76 -25.46
N PHE A 64 23.21 -3.96 -26.26
CA PHE A 64 23.80 -3.34 -27.45
C PHE A 64 24.35 -1.97 -27.04
N VAL A 65 25.63 -1.73 -27.32
CA VAL A 65 26.30 -0.46 -27.04
C VAL A 65 26.83 0.14 -28.33
N GLY A 66 26.48 1.38 -28.61
CA GLY A 66 26.99 2.15 -29.74
C GLY A 66 27.64 3.42 -29.23
N THR A 67 28.83 3.75 -29.74
CA THR A 67 29.57 4.97 -29.41
C THR A 67 30.04 5.65 -30.67
N TYR A 68 29.87 6.97 -30.74
CA TYR A 68 30.47 7.84 -31.72
C TYR A 68 31.23 8.95 -30.98
N LEU A 69 32.51 9.12 -31.36
CA LEU A 69 33.36 10.17 -30.82
C LEU A 69 33.94 10.95 -31.97
N HIS A 70 33.88 12.28 -31.90
CA HIS A 70 34.61 13.18 -32.79
C HIS A 70 35.78 13.80 -32.03
N MET A 71 37.00 13.59 -32.53
CA MET A 71 38.23 14.10 -31.92
C MET A 71 38.81 15.22 -32.78
N GLY A 72 39.27 16.30 -32.17
CA GLY A 72 39.83 17.44 -32.86
C GLY A 72 41.26 17.24 -33.39
N ARG A 73 41.89 16.10 -33.10
CA ARG A 73 43.27 15.79 -33.54
C ARG A 73 43.41 14.28 -33.83
N ASN A 74 44.26 14.02 -34.84
CA ASN A 74 44.72 12.66 -35.10
C ASN A 74 45.72 12.18 -34.04
N VAL A 75 45.74 10.88 -33.76
CA VAL A 75 46.76 10.27 -32.90
C VAL A 75 47.95 9.86 -33.75
N SER A 76 49.11 10.43 -33.46
CA SER A 76 50.41 10.00 -34.04
C SER A 76 51.22 9.25 -32.98
N LEU A 77 51.72 8.09 -33.31
CA LEU A 77 52.60 7.31 -32.40
C LEU A 77 54.01 7.90 -32.26
N ILE A 78 54.41 8.75 -33.21
CA ILE A 78 55.72 9.40 -33.20
C ILE A 78 55.51 10.89 -33.50
N ASP A 79 56.04 11.75 -32.66
CA ASP A 79 56.11 13.19 -32.91
C ASP A 79 57.40 13.49 -33.70
N ILE A 80 57.25 13.41 -35.04
CA ILE A 80 58.35 13.63 -35.95
C ILE A 80 58.65 15.16 -36.13
N ASP A 81 57.74 16.00 -35.71
CA ASP A 81 57.90 17.47 -35.85
C ASP A 81 59.05 18.02 -34.98
N ASN A 82 59.49 17.26 -33.97
CA ASN A 82 60.63 17.56 -33.10
C ASN A 82 61.93 16.83 -33.49
N ILE A 83 61.92 16.02 -34.53
CA ILE A 83 63.14 15.39 -35.05
C ILE A 83 63.75 16.31 -36.07
N THR A 84 64.67 17.17 -35.65
CA THR A 84 65.48 18.00 -36.57
C THR A 84 66.57 17.13 -37.15
N PRO A 85 66.60 16.92 -38.47
CA PRO A 85 67.71 16.17 -39.08
C PRO A 85 69.01 16.93 -38.88
N THR A 86 69.99 16.30 -38.24
CA THR A 86 71.32 16.86 -38.11
C THR A 86 72.02 16.63 -39.39
N GLN A 87 72.47 17.78 -40.02
CA GLN A 87 73.30 17.74 -41.23
C GLN A 87 74.77 17.57 -40.85
N PHE A 88 75.45 16.66 -41.49
CA PHE A 88 76.89 16.57 -41.39
C PHE A 88 77.52 16.62 -42.81
N PHE A 89 78.68 17.28 -42.91
CA PHE A 89 79.40 17.35 -44.16
C PHE A 89 80.13 16.05 -44.42
N ASN A 90 79.87 15.39 -45.57
CA ASN A 90 80.55 14.16 -45.97
C ASN A 90 81.72 14.55 -46.90
N PRO A 91 82.96 14.50 -46.42
CA PRO A 91 84.19 14.92 -47.24
C PRO A 91 84.47 14.01 -48.43
N ALA A 92 83.86 12.81 -48.45
CA ALA A 92 84.10 11.84 -49.54
C ALA A 92 83.16 12.12 -50.74
N THR A 93 82.00 12.77 -50.55
CA THR A 93 81.03 13.12 -51.61
C THR A 93 80.90 14.59 -51.81
N GLY A 94 81.50 15.43 -50.96
CA GLY A 94 81.38 16.92 -51.03
C GLY A 94 80.00 17.46 -50.70
N ASN A 95 79.05 16.63 -50.22
CA ASN A 95 77.67 17.00 -49.95
C ASN A 95 77.37 16.94 -48.46
N TYR A 96 76.26 17.56 -48.02
CA TYR A 96 75.70 17.40 -46.66
C TYR A 96 74.75 16.24 -46.64
N ASP A 97 75.12 15.26 -45.82
CA ASP A 97 74.27 14.07 -45.50
C ASP A 97 73.45 14.35 -44.25
N PHE A 98 72.27 13.72 -44.14
CA PHE A 98 71.35 13.86 -42.96
C PHE A 98 71.41 12.60 -42.13
N VAL A 99 71.49 12.76 -40.83
CA VAL A 99 71.33 11.68 -39.87
C VAL A 99 70.01 11.89 -39.08
N LEU A 100 69.13 10.94 -39.16
CA LEU A 100 67.98 10.91 -38.29
C LEU A 100 68.48 10.42 -36.93
N ASP A 101 68.44 11.27 -35.93
CA ASP A 101 68.81 11.10 -34.52
C ASP A 101 70.00 10.18 -34.26
N PRO A 102 71.19 10.73 -33.90
CA PRO A 102 72.34 9.93 -33.54
C PRO A 102 72.15 9.00 -32.36
N ALA A 103 71.21 9.26 -31.49
CA ALA A 103 70.92 8.43 -30.32
C ALA A 103 70.15 7.13 -30.69
N ALA A 104 69.47 7.08 -31.82
CA ALA A 104 68.73 5.90 -32.26
C ALA A 104 69.56 4.89 -33.08
N GLY A 105 70.81 5.18 -33.42
CA GLY A 105 71.70 4.27 -34.13
C GLY A 105 71.34 3.97 -35.60
N LEU A 106 70.34 4.67 -36.15
CA LEU A 106 69.86 4.52 -37.52
C LEU A 106 70.44 5.65 -38.37
N GLY A 107 71.71 5.54 -38.82
CA GLY A 107 72.30 6.39 -39.83
C GLY A 107 71.79 6.00 -41.22
N ILE A 108 70.84 6.79 -41.81
CA ILE A 108 70.48 6.68 -43.19
C ILE A 108 71.06 7.90 -43.90
N SER A 109 72.08 7.69 -44.71
CA SER A 109 72.59 8.72 -45.63
C SER A 109 71.62 8.86 -46.78
N VAL A 110 70.94 10.01 -46.90
CA VAL A 110 69.92 10.23 -47.92
C VAL A 110 70.14 11.65 -48.53
N ASP A 111 70.19 11.76 -49.83
CA ASP A 111 70.23 13.04 -50.54
C ASP A 111 69.02 13.91 -50.10
N GLY A 112 69.25 15.20 -49.73
CA GLY A 112 68.27 16.03 -48.96
C GLY A 112 66.84 16.13 -49.49
N LYS A 113 66.60 15.77 -50.73
CA LYS A 113 65.24 15.74 -51.34
C LYS A 113 64.45 14.50 -50.96
N TYR A 114 65.10 13.38 -50.55
CA TYR A 114 64.43 12.15 -50.28
C TYR A 114 64.05 11.98 -48.75
N VAL A 115 64.76 12.70 -47.86
CA VAL A 115 64.50 12.65 -46.42
C VAL A 115 63.08 13.15 -46.06
N SER A 116 62.71 14.28 -46.67
CA SER A 116 61.37 14.86 -46.38
C SER A 116 60.23 13.97 -46.84
N ALA A 117 60.36 13.30 -47.98
CA ALA A 117 59.37 12.41 -48.54
C ALA A 117 59.30 11.07 -47.77
N ALA A 118 60.46 10.55 -47.30
CA ALA A 118 60.52 9.37 -46.49
C ALA A 118 59.95 9.64 -45.07
N THR A 119 60.34 10.76 -44.46
CA THR A 119 59.84 11.18 -43.14
C THR A 119 58.36 11.42 -43.18
N GLN A 120 57.83 12.04 -44.21
CA GLN A 120 56.40 12.23 -44.35
C GLN A 120 55.65 10.89 -44.52
N LYS A 121 56.19 9.97 -45.34
CA LYS A 121 55.59 8.63 -45.48
C LYS A 121 55.57 7.84 -44.15
N VAL A 122 56.66 7.98 -43.35
CA VAL A 122 56.70 7.37 -42.00
C VAL A 122 55.72 8.05 -41.06
N LYS A 123 55.63 9.39 -41.11
CA LYS A 123 54.62 10.14 -40.33
C LYS A 123 53.21 9.70 -40.70
N ASP A 124 52.90 9.66 -42.00
CA ASP A 124 51.59 9.27 -42.50
C ASP A 124 51.26 7.82 -42.13
N ALA A 125 52.27 6.92 -42.19
CA ALA A 125 52.09 5.50 -41.79
C ALA A 125 51.88 5.27 -40.28
N LEU A 126 52.33 6.25 -39.47
CA LEU A 126 52.26 6.16 -37.97
C LEU A 126 51.23 7.17 -37.42
N THR A 127 50.53 7.91 -38.27
CA THR A 127 49.43 8.80 -37.90
C THR A 127 48.11 8.11 -38.22
N PHE A 128 47.28 7.93 -37.20
CA PHE A 128 45.98 7.32 -37.36
C PHE A 128 44.88 8.38 -37.44
N ASP A 129 44.00 8.24 -38.40
CA ASP A 129 42.81 9.10 -38.51
C ASP A 129 41.81 8.72 -37.42
N THR A 130 41.82 9.52 -36.37
CA THR A 130 40.94 9.36 -35.21
C THR A 130 39.89 10.46 -35.11
N HIS A 131 39.69 11.26 -36.19
CA HIS A 131 38.68 12.34 -36.18
C HIS A 131 37.27 11.80 -35.88
N ASN A 132 36.92 10.65 -36.45
CA ASN A 132 35.63 10.05 -36.28
C ASN A 132 35.81 8.57 -35.84
N ILE A 133 35.45 8.29 -34.59
CA ILE A 133 35.52 6.94 -34.06
C ILE A 133 34.10 6.42 -33.88
N PHE A 134 33.77 5.36 -34.58
CA PHE A 134 32.55 4.61 -34.42
C PHE A 134 32.86 3.25 -33.77
N ALA A 135 32.13 2.92 -32.75
CA ALA A 135 32.15 1.58 -32.18
C ALA A 135 30.74 1.13 -31.85
N ALA A 136 30.38 -0.07 -32.24
CA ALA A 136 29.10 -0.67 -31.89
C ALA A 136 29.25 -2.16 -31.66
N GLY A 137 28.49 -2.69 -30.71
CA GLY A 137 28.61 -4.12 -30.43
C GLY A 137 27.60 -4.63 -29.39
N ILE A 138 27.60 -5.93 -29.22
CA ILE A 138 26.83 -6.64 -28.21
C ILE A 138 27.78 -6.99 -27.05
N LEU A 139 27.39 -6.57 -25.85
CA LEU A 139 28.08 -6.90 -24.60
C LEU A 139 27.24 -7.89 -23.80
N VAL A 140 27.82 -9.00 -23.43
CA VAL A 140 27.20 -10.02 -22.55
C VAL A 140 27.96 -9.98 -21.23
N THR A 141 27.21 -9.79 -20.12
CA THR A 141 27.80 -9.80 -18.77
C THR A 141 27.07 -10.80 -17.90
N GLN A 142 27.80 -11.80 -17.40
CA GLN A 142 27.29 -12.84 -16.48
C GLN A 142 27.95 -12.68 -15.12
N PRO A 143 27.19 -12.26 -14.07
CA PRO A 143 27.70 -12.31 -12.70
C PRO A 143 27.96 -13.77 -12.28
N ILE A 144 29.19 -14.08 -11.83
CA ILE A 144 29.58 -15.40 -11.29
C ILE A 144 29.53 -15.34 -9.77
N TYR A 145 30.14 -14.32 -9.18
CA TYR A 145 30.18 -14.11 -7.74
C TYR A 145 30.12 -12.62 -7.41
N MET A 146 29.15 -12.23 -6.56
CA MET A 146 28.93 -10.84 -6.19
C MET A 146 28.95 -10.65 -4.66
N GLY A 147 29.83 -11.40 -3.96
CA GLY A 147 29.93 -11.32 -2.50
C GLY A 147 28.64 -11.72 -1.75
N GLY A 148 27.73 -12.45 -2.40
CA GLY A 148 26.40 -12.78 -1.86
C GLY A 148 25.32 -11.72 -2.07
N LYS A 149 25.62 -10.59 -2.73
CA LYS A 149 24.68 -9.48 -2.97
C LYS A 149 23.41 -9.94 -3.67
N ILE A 150 23.52 -10.68 -4.76
CA ILE A 150 22.38 -11.15 -5.56
C ILE A 150 21.46 -12.04 -4.71
N LYS A 151 22.04 -12.94 -3.90
CA LYS A 151 21.29 -13.82 -2.99
C LYS A 151 20.52 -13.01 -1.96
N ALA A 152 21.18 -12.05 -1.29
CA ALA A 152 20.55 -11.20 -0.28
C ALA A 152 19.43 -10.32 -0.90
N MET A 153 19.65 -9.73 -2.10
CA MET A 153 18.63 -8.95 -2.81
C MET A 153 17.40 -9.80 -3.19
N ASN A 154 17.63 -11.05 -3.62
CA ASN A 154 16.52 -11.98 -3.88
C ASN A 154 15.74 -12.33 -2.62
N GLN A 155 16.40 -12.50 -1.46
CA GLN A 155 15.69 -12.70 -0.19
C GLN A 155 14.90 -11.45 0.23
N ILE A 156 15.47 -10.26 0.08
CA ILE A 156 14.77 -8.99 0.35
C ILE A 156 13.47 -8.91 -0.46
N THR A 157 13.55 -9.14 -1.77
CA THR A 157 12.35 -9.04 -2.63
C THR A 157 11.35 -10.17 -2.38
N LYS A 158 11.81 -11.38 -2.00
CA LYS A 158 10.95 -12.46 -1.56
C LYS A 158 10.19 -12.11 -0.27
N TYR A 159 10.88 -11.54 0.72
CA TYR A 159 10.24 -11.08 1.94
C TYR A 159 9.29 -9.90 1.66
N ALA A 160 9.66 -8.98 0.74
CA ALA A 160 8.79 -7.89 0.32
C ALA A 160 7.48 -8.40 -0.32
N GLN A 161 7.53 -9.45 -1.12
CA GLN A 161 6.33 -10.11 -1.67
C GLN A 161 5.46 -10.73 -0.57
N GLN A 162 6.08 -11.40 0.41
CA GLN A 162 5.36 -11.96 1.55
C GLN A 162 4.74 -10.85 2.43
N ILE A 163 5.44 -9.74 2.63
CA ILE A 163 4.92 -8.56 3.33
C ILE A 163 3.69 -8.00 2.61
N ALA A 164 3.75 -7.85 1.28
CA ALA A 164 2.61 -7.37 0.50
C ALA A 164 1.38 -8.28 0.68
N GLN A 165 1.57 -9.61 0.72
CA GLN A 165 0.48 -10.55 1.01
C GLN A 165 -0.11 -10.33 2.41
N ARG A 166 0.73 -10.21 3.45
CA ARG A 166 0.26 -9.97 4.82
C ARG A 166 -0.44 -8.64 5.00
N LEU A 167 0.01 -7.60 4.28
CA LEU A 167 -0.64 -6.29 4.28
C LEU A 167 -1.99 -6.32 3.56
N HIS A 168 -2.13 -7.10 2.49
CA HIS A 168 -3.42 -7.37 1.85
C HIS A 168 -4.39 -8.04 2.82
N ASP A 169 -3.97 -9.10 3.52
CA ASP A 169 -4.82 -9.82 4.47
C ASP A 169 -5.21 -8.91 5.64
N ARG A 170 -4.26 -8.13 6.17
CA ARG A 170 -4.55 -7.09 7.17
C ARG A 170 -5.57 -6.07 6.65
N LYS A 171 -5.46 -5.65 5.37
CA LYS A 171 -6.40 -4.69 4.79
C LYS A 171 -7.79 -5.28 4.64
N ALA A 172 -7.90 -6.58 4.33
CA ALA A 172 -9.18 -7.28 4.33
C ALA A 172 -9.84 -7.24 5.72
N GLU A 173 -9.08 -7.49 6.80
CA GLU A 173 -9.58 -7.35 8.17
C GLU A 173 -10.05 -5.93 8.49
N GLU A 174 -9.34 -4.90 8.02
CA GLU A 174 -9.76 -3.49 8.18
C GLU A 174 -11.07 -3.22 7.45
N VAL A 175 -11.18 -3.62 6.18
CA VAL A 175 -12.39 -3.42 5.36
C VAL A 175 -13.59 -4.12 6.00
N ILE A 176 -13.42 -5.32 6.54
CA ILE A 176 -14.49 -6.04 7.24
C ILE A 176 -14.96 -5.24 8.47
N CYS A 177 -14.03 -4.75 9.29
CA CYS A 177 -14.40 -3.93 10.44
C CYS A 177 -15.13 -2.65 10.06
N ASP A 178 -14.71 -1.99 8.98
CA ASP A 178 -15.35 -0.77 8.47
C ASP A 178 -16.78 -1.08 7.98
N VAL A 179 -16.96 -2.22 7.29
CA VAL A 179 -18.27 -2.70 6.85
C VAL A 179 -19.17 -3.04 8.03
N ASP A 180 -18.65 -3.78 9.01
CA ASP A 180 -19.40 -4.13 10.21
C ASP A 180 -19.86 -2.87 10.96
N GLN A 181 -18.97 -1.90 11.11
CA GLN A 181 -19.31 -0.62 11.74
C GLN A 181 -20.39 0.13 10.98
N ALA A 182 -20.28 0.21 9.65
CA ALA A 182 -21.26 0.87 8.82
C ALA A 182 -22.61 0.13 8.82
N TYR A 183 -22.60 -1.21 8.80
CA TYR A 183 -23.79 -2.05 8.86
C TYR A 183 -24.56 -1.83 10.18
N TRP A 184 -23.88 -1.96 11.32
CA TRP A 184 -24.49 -1.78 12.63
C TRP A 184 -24.93 -0.34 12.89
N LEU A 185 -24.27 0.66 12.28
CA LEU A 185 -24.72 2.05 12.31
C LEU A 185 -26.06 2.21 11.59
N VAL A 186 -26.25 1.57 10.43
CA VAL A 186 -27.54 1.59 9.70
C VAL A 186 -28.63 0.93 10.55
N VAL A 187 -28.36 -0.23 11.15
CA VAL A 187 -29.29 -0.95 12.04
C VAL A 187 -29.68 -0.08 13.24
N SER A 188 -28.68 0.55 13.89
CA SER A 188 -28.90 1.48 15.02
C SER A 188 -29.78 2.66 14.62
N LEU A 189 -29.45 3.33 13.51
CA LEU A 189 -30.23 4.50 13.04
C LEU A 189 -31.66 4.12 12.63
N LYS A 190 -31.86 2.91 12.10
CA LYS A 190 -33.22 2.40 11.81
C LYS A 190 -34.01 2.13 13.08
N ALA A 191 -33.40 1.58 14.12
CA ALA A 191 -34.02 1.41 15.43
C ALA A 191 -34.34 2.77 16.07
N LYS A 192 -33.43 3.74 15.97
CA LYS A 192 -33.62 5.12 16.46
C LYS A 192 -34.68 5.87 15.67
N GLU A 193 -34.83 5.62 14.36
CA GLU A 193 -35.95 6.18 13.56
C GLU A 193 -37.30 5.73 14.12
N ARG A 194 -37.46 4.41 14.37
CA ARG A 194 -38.68 3.86 14.97
C ARG A 194 -38.94 4.46 16.35
N LEU A 195 -37.93 4.56 17.18
CA LEU A 195 -37.99 5.16 18.51
C LEU A 195 -38.44 6.64 18.45
N ALA A 196 -37.83 7.42 17.55
CA ALA A 196 -38.19 8.84 17.35
C ALA A 196 -39.60 9.01 16.83
N GLN A 197 -40.07 8.11 15.95
CA GLN A 197 -41.45 8.07 15.50
C GLN A 197 -42.43 7.80 16.65
N SER A 198 -42.14 6.78 17.47
CA SER A 198 -42.95 6.46 18.66
C SER A 198 -42.97 7.60 19.67
N TYR A 199 -41.83 8.26 19.89
CA TYR A 199 -41.75 9.44 20.76
C TYR A 199 -42.61 10.60 20.23
N LEU A 200 -42.54 10.89 18.92
CA LEU A 200 -43.40 11.92 18.29
C LEU A 200 -44.88 11.61 18.49
N GLU A 201 -45.29 10.34 18.34
CA GLU A 201 -46.69 9.92 18.60
C GLU A 201 -47.08 10.15 20.07
N LEU A 202 -46.23 9.81 21.03
CA LEU A 202 -46.44 10.03 22.46
C LEU A 202 -46.65 11.51 22.79
N VAL A 203 -45.78 12.38 22.29
CA VAL A 203 -45.85 13.83 22.55
C VAL A 203 -47.05 14.47 21.82
N THR A 204 -47.36 14.01 20.59
CA THR A 204 -48.53 14.49 19.84
C THR A 204 -49.87 14.11 20.53
N ASN A 205 -49.93 12.89 21.12
CA ASN A 205 -51.11 12.49 21.89
C ASN A 205 -51.28 13.35 23.15
N LEU A 206 -50.17 13.66 23.87
CA LEU A 206 -50.21 14.57 25.02
C LEU A 206 -50.67 15.98 24.58
N ASP A 207 -50.18 16.49 23.46
CA ASP A 207 -50.56 17.78 22.90
C ASP A 207 -52.10 17.85 22.64
N ASN A 208 -52.63 16.80 22.01
CA ASN A 208 -54.06 16.69 21.76
C ASN A 208 -54.88 16.64 23.05
N ASP A 209 -54.41 15.98 24.09
CA ASP A 209 -55.09 15.92 25.36
C ASP A 209 -55.01 17.29 26.09
N VAL A 210 -53.89 17.97 26.09
CA VAL A 210 -53.74 19.32 26.65
C VAL A 210 -54.58 20.34 25.90
N LYS A 211 -54.77 20.25 24.56
CA LYS A 211 -55.65 21.07 23.77
C LYS A 211 -57.09 20.94 24.24
N LYS A 212 -57.58 19.72 24.44
CA LYS A 212 -58.94 19.49 24.98
C LYS A 212 -59.12 20.03 26.38
N MET A 213 -58.11 19.89 27.24
CA MET A 213 -58.11 20.45 28.60
C MET A 213 -58.14 21.98 28.59
N LEU A 214 -57.47 22.66 27.63
CA LEU A 214 -57.51 24.10 27.46
C LEU A 214 -58.93 24.56 27.00
N GLU A 215 -59.55 23.87 26.06
CA GLU A 215 -60.94 24.13 25.59
C GLU A 215 -61.95 24.04 26.76
N GLN A 216 -61.70 23.15 27.70
CA GLN A 216 -62.52 22.96 28.91
C GLN A 216 -62.13 23.91 30.06
N GLY A 217 -61.09 24.75 29.90
CA GLY A 217 -60.65 25.70 30.91
C GLY A 217 -59.88 25.08 32.08
N VAL A 218 -59.41 23.82 31.95
CA VAL A 218 -58.72 23.05 33.01
C VAL A 218 -57.23 23.31 33.02
N THR A 219 -56.66 23.82 31.93
CA THR A 219 -55.20 24.12 31.81
C THR A 219 -54.98 25.50 31.22
N THR A 220 -53.68 25.91 31.17
CA THR A 220 -53.28 27.23 30.65
C THR A 220 -52.76 27.18 29.23
N ARG A 221 -52.82 28.31 28.50
CA ARG A 221 -52.21 28.44 27.19
C ARG A 221 -50.66 28.25 27.23
N ALA A 222 -50.00 28.60 28.35
CA ALA A 222 -48.58 28.40 28.54
C ALA A 222 -48.23 26.90 28.55
N THR A 223 -49.03 26.08 29.20
CA THR A 223 -48.90 24.61 29.20
C THR A 223 -48.99 24.04 27.81
N LEU A 224 -49.98 24.45 27.02
CA LEU A 224 -50.13 24.01 25.62
C LEU A 224 -48.87 24.39 24.79
N LEU A 225 -48.42 25.63 24.88
CA LEU A 225 -47.25 26.09 24.12
C LEU A 225 -45.96 25.30 24.51
N SER A 226 -45.83 24.89 25.78
CA SER A 226 -44.73 24.04 26.25
C SER A 226 -44.75 22.68 25.57
N VAL A 227 -45.92 22.06 25.41
CA VAL A 227 -46.06 20.77 24.72
C VAL A 227 -45.86 20.91 23.20
N ASP A 228 -46.40 21.98 22.59
CA ASP A 228 -46.18 22.28 21.16
C ASP A 228 -44.69 22.40 20.82
N VAL A 229 -43.88 23.03 21.69
CA VAL A 229 -42.41 23.09 21.53
C VAL A 229 -41.82 21.68 21.50
N LYS A 230 -42.27 20.78 22.37
CA LYS A 230 -41.78 19.40 22.41
C LYS A 230 -42.19 18.59 21.17
N VAL A 231 -43.39 18.81 20.61
CA VAL A 231 -43.75 18.20 19.33
C VAL A 231 -42.80 18.65 18.20
N ASN A 232 -42.47 19.96 18.16
CA ASN A 232 -41.54 20.48 17.15
C ASN A 232 -40.13 19.92 17.33
N GLU A 233 -39.60 19.81 18.58
CA GLU A 233 -38.33 19.18 18.89
C GLU A 233 -38.31 17.72 18.42
N ALA A 234 -39.37 16.95 18.66
CA ALA A 234 -39.48 15.58 18.21
C ALA A 234 -39.48 15.44 16.67
N ASN A 235 -40.18 16.35 15.96
CA ASN A 235 -40.16 16.39 14.50
C ASN A 235 -38.77 16.68 13.94
N ILE A 236 -38.03 17.63 14.54
CA ILE A 236 -36.67 17.96 14.17
C ILE A 236 -35.76 16.74 14.40
N ALA A 237 -35.89 16.07 15.53
CA ALA A 237 -35.12 14.87 15.87
C ALA A 237 -35.36 13.74 14.85
N LEU A 238 -36.62 13.45 14.54
CA LEU A 238 -37.01 12.45 13.54
C LEU A 238 -36.42 12.78 12.15
N THR A 239 -36.49 14.05 11.73
CA THR A 239 -35.90 14.49 10.46
C THR A 239 -34.39 14.25 10.41
N LYS A 240 -33.66 14.59 11.50
CA LYS A 240 -32.21 14.36 11.61
C LYS A 240 -31.87 12.87 11.54
N VAL A 241 -32.62 12.02 12.22
CA VAL A 241 -32.38 10.57 12.21
C VAL A 241 -32.62 9.99 10.81
N ARG A 242 -33.69 10.39 10.13
CA ARG A 242 -33.99 9.97 8.74
C ARG A 242 -32.89 10.36 7.77
N ASN A 243 -32.38 11.58 7.85
CA ASN A 243 -31.27 12.03 7.03
C ASN A 243 -29.99 11.24 7.36
N GLY A 244 -29.73 11.00 8.64
CA GLY A 244 -28.59 10.17 9.09
C GLY A 244 -28.67 8.73 8.56
N LEU A 245 -29.86 8.14 8.55
CA LEU A 245 -30.09 6.79 8.00
C LEU A 245 -29.80 6.73 6.50
N VAL A 246 -30.24 7.72 5.71
CA VAL A 246 -29.93 7.78 4.29
C VAL A 246 -28.44 7.87 4.05
N LEU A 247 -27.75 8.78 4.74
CA LEU A 247 -26.30 8.95 4.60
C LEU A 247 -25.50 7.72 5.05
N SER A 248 -25.92 7.03 6.11
CA SER A 248 -25.26 5.81 6.57
C SER A 248 -25.42 4.65 5.58
N ARG A 249 -26.57 4.52 4.92
CA ARG A 249 -26.78 3.54 3.83
C ARG A 249 -25.89 3.85 2.63
N MET A 250 -25.75 5.13 2.24
CA MET A 250 -24.82 5.53 1.18
C MET A 250 -23.36 5.20 1.53
N ALA A 251 -22.96 5.40 2.79
CA ALA A 251 -21.62 5.06 3.25
C ALA A 251 -21.38 3.54 3.21
N LEU A 252 -22.37 2.73 3.62
CA LEU A 252 -22.28 1.27 3.51
C LEU A 252 -22.22 0.81 2.04
N ALA A 253 -23.04 1.38 1.16
CA ALA A 253 -23.02 1.09 -0.27
C ALA A 253 -21.64 1.38 -0.88
N GLN A 254 -21.03 2.52 -0.53
CA GLN A 254 -19.67 2.86 -0.97
C GLN A 254 -18.63 1.81 -0.52
N LEU A 255 -18.71 1.35 0.73
CA LEU A 255 -17.78 0.31 1.24
C LEU A 255 -17.97 -1.01 0.51
N CYS A 256 -19.22 -1.38 0.20
CA CYS A 256 -19.58 -2.58 -0.56
C CYS A 256 -19.26 -2.46 -2.06
N GLY A 257 -18.95 -1.25 -2.56
CA GLY A 257 -18.71 -0.98 -3.97
C GLY A 257 -19.98 -0.95 -4.83
N GLU A 258 -21.13 -0.68 -4.19
CA GLU A 258 -22.44 -0.57 -4.83
C GLU A 258 -22.79 0.90 -5.14
N PRO A 259 -23.73 1.17 -6.07
CA PRO A 259 -24.21 2.52 -6.39
C PRO A 259 -24.79 3.21 -5.17
N LEU A 260 -24.53 4.53 -5.02
CA LEU A 260 -24.96 5.31 -3.86
C LEU A 260 -26.47 5.64 -3.82
N ASP A 261 -27.12 5.56 -4.96
CA ASP A 261 -28.54 5.91 -5.18
C ASP A 261 -29.47 4.71 -4.97
N GLU A 262 -28.94 3.49 -4.88
CA GLU A 262 -29.73 2.30 -4.59
C GLU A 262 -29.81 2.05 -3.07
N PRO A 263 -31.02 2.04 -2.47
CA PRO A 263 -31.15 1.82 -1.04
C PRO A 263 -30.89 0.35 -0.70
N MET A 264 -29.80 0.09 0.05
CA MET A 264 -29.54 -1.23 0.63
C MET A 264 -30.48 -1.46 1.81
N LEU A 265 -31.34 -2.48 1.73
CA LEU A 265 -32.18 -2.93 2.84
C LEU A 265 -31.48 -4.08 3.58
N LEU A 266 -31.23 -3.89 4.88
CA LEU A 266 -30.50 -4.87 5.66
C LEU A 266 -31.42 -5.87 6.36
N ALA A 267 -30.94 -7.11 6.53
CA ALA A 267 -31.70 -8.17 7.15
C ALA A 267 -32.05 -7.86 8.64
N ASP A 268 -31.15 -7.16 9.34
CA ASP A 268 -31.28 -6.90 10.77
C ASP A 268 -31.99 -5.56 11.09
N GLU A 269 -32.35 -4.76 10.08
CA GLU A 269 -33.02 -3.46 10.31
C GLU A 269 -34.34 -3.56 11.09
N ASN A 270 -35.04 -4.68 11.00
CA ASN A 270 -36.35 -4.88 11.63
C ASN A 270 -36.27 -5.72 12.91
N ARG A 271 -35.12 -6.15 13.36
CA ARG A 271 -34.95 -6.85 14.64
C ARG A 271 -35.19 -5.88 15.79
N THR A 272 -35.86 -6.35 16.82
CA THR A 272 -36.11 -5.61 18.06
C THR A 272 -35.07 -5.88 19.12
N ASP A 273 -34.52 -7.09 19.12
CA ASP A 273 -33.43 -7.52 19.99
C ASP A 273 -32.38 -8.22 19.14
N LEU A 274 -31.11 -7.90 19.38
CA LEU A 274 -29.98 -8.60 18.76
C LEU A 274 -29.55 -9.77 19.67
N ASP A 275 -29.32 -10.92 19.07
CA ASP A 275 -28.77 -12.08 19.80
C ASP A 275 -27.29 -11.79 20.12
N ILE A 276 -27.03 -11.35 21.34
CA ILE A 276 -25.68 -11.10 21.83
C ILE A 276 -25.13 -12.40 22.42
N GLU A 277 -24.27 -13.06 21.68
CA GLU A 277 -23.53 -14.22 22.17
C GLU A 277 -22.38 -13.77 23.08
N LEU A 278 -22.55 -13.96 24.38
CA LEU A 278 -21.54 -13.63 25.40
C LEU A 278 -20.55 -14.79 25.52
N VAL A 279 -19.45 -14.69 24.79
CA VAL A 279 -18.40 -15.72 24.80
C VAL A 279 -17.25 -15.31 25.73
N PRO A 280 -17.01 -16.01 26.85
CA PRO A 280 -15.79 -15.83 27.62
C PRO A 280 -14.60 -16.28 26.80
N ARG A 281 -13.64 -15.39 26.57
CA ARG A 281 -12.45 -15.73 25.79
C ARG A 281 -11.22 -15.80 26.69
N ASN A 282 -10.64 -17.01 26.78
CA ASN A 282 -9.28 -17.15 27.25
C ASN A 282 -8.33 -16.84 26.10
N ILE A 283 -7.57 -15.75 26.20
CA ILE A 283 -6.72 -15.23 25.12
C ILE A 283 -5.28 -15.71 25.35
N ASP A 284 -4.80 -16.59 24.46
CA ASP A 284 -3.38 -16.99 24.42
C ASP A 284 -2.60 -16.04 23.52
N MET A 285 -1.71 -15.24 24.10
CA MET A 285 -0.91 -14.24 23.38
C MET A 285 -0.01 -14.86 22.31
N ASN A 286 0.47 -16.09 22.47
CA ASN A 286 1.27 -16.75 21.45
C ASN A 286 0.46 -17.02 20.17
N GLN A 287 -0.80 -17.40 20.34
CA GLN A 287 -1.72 -17.55 19.20
C GLN A 287 -2.05 -16.21 18.55
N VAL A 288 -2.22 -15.14 19.34
CA VAL A 288 -2.45 -13.80 18.84
C VAL A 288 -1.31 -13.37 17.91
N TYR A 289 -0.05 -13.48 18.35
CA TYR A 289 1.10 -13.11 17.51
C TYR A 289 1.17 -13.91 16.20
N SER A 290 0.91 -15.22 16.25
CA SER A 290 0.96 -16.07 15.06
C SER A 290 -0.13 -15.76 14.04
N ARG A 291 -1.29 -15.28 14.46
CA ARG A 291 -2.46 -15.00 13.62
C ARG A 291 -2.48 -13.58 13.07
N ARG A 292 -1.89 -12.62 13.78
CA ARG A 292 -1.91 -11.20 13.38
C ARG A 292 -1.06 -10.94 12.15
N ASN A 293 -1.71 -10.48 11.09
CA ASN A 293 -1.05 -10.19 9.82
C ASN A 293 -0.11 -8.98 9.88
N ASP A 294 -0.41 -7.97 10.71
CA ASP A 294 0.46 -6.81 10.92
C ASP A 294 1.77 -7.19 11.63
N TYR A 295 1.70 -8.06 12.64
CA TYR A 295 2.89 -8.57 13.34
C TYR A 295 3.75 -9.46 12.43
N ASN A 296 3.11 -10.36 11.67
CA ASN A 296 3.80 -11.21 10.71
C ASN A 296 4.49 -10.40 9.58
N ALA A 297 3.85 -9.31 9.11
CA ALA A 297 4.47 -8.39 8.17
C ALA A 297 5.70 -7.69 8.76
N LEU A 298 5.63 -7.28 10.03
CA LEU A 298 6.76 -6.66 10.75
C LEU A 298 7.92 -7.64 10.94
N GLU A 299 7.65 -8.90 11.32
CA GLU A 299 8.68 -9.94 11.44
C GLU A 299 9.43 -10.16 10.12
N LEU A 300 8.70 -10.19 9.00
CA LEU A 300 9.31 -10.26 7.67
C LEU A 300 10.11 -8.98 7.36
N GLY A 301 9.62 -7.82 7.80
CA GLY A 301 10.34 -6.55 7.71
C GLY A 301 11.69 -6.57 8.41
N VAL A 302 11.76 -7.15 9.61
CA VAL A 302 13.04 -7.35 10.34
C VAL A 302 14.00 -8.19 9.50
N LYS A 303 13.53 -9.31 8.93
CA LYS A 303 14.35 -10.18 8.04
C LYS A 303 14.86 -9.42 6.80
N VAL A 304 14.09 -8.46 6.27
CA VAL A 304 14.55 -7.57 5.18
C VAL A 304 15.75 -6.73 5.62
N PHE A 305 15.74 -6.17 6.84
CA PHE A 305 16.85 -5.38 7.34
C PHE A 305 18.10 -6.23 7.65
N ASP A 306 17.94 -7.45 8.12
CA ASP A 306 19.04 -8.41 8.25
C ASP A 306 19.69 -8.70 6.89
N GLU A 307 18.90 -8.90 5.83
CA GLU A 307 19.43 -9.09 4.49
C GLU A 307 20.06 -7.80 3.90
N LYS A 308 19.55 -6.60 4.23
CA LYS A 308 20.20 -5.32 3.87
C LYS A 308 21.60 -5.21 4.49
N ALA A 309 21.75 -5.65 5.73
CA ALA A 309 23.10 -5.72 6.36
C ALA A 309 24.03 -6.69 5.59
N ARG A 310 23.50 -7.83 5.10
CA ARG A 310 24.28 -8.76 4.23
C ARG A 310 24.63 -8.12 2.90
N VAL A 311 23.73 -7.32 2.29
CA VAL A 311 24.04 -6.55 1.07
C VAL A 311 25.20 -5.57 1.35
N ALA A 312 25.14 -4.81 2.44
CA ALA A 312 26.21 -3.89 2.81
C ALA A 312 27.54 -4.63 3.04
N ARG A 313 27.52 -5.81 3.69
CA ARG A 313 28.69 -6.67 3.87
C ARG A 313 29.26 -7.16 2.53
N SER A 314 28.41 -7.48 1.56
CA SER A 314 28.85 -7.99 0.25
C SER A 314 29.73 -7.00 -0.52
N GLU A 315 29.58 -5.69 -0.26
CA GLU A 315 30.39 -4.65 -0.89
C GLU A 315 31.85 -4.66 -0.44
N MET A 316 32.17 -5.36 0.66
CA MET A 316 33.56 -5.61 1.15
C MET A 316 34.19 -6.87 0.55
N LEU A 317 33.40 -7.66 -0.17
CA LEU A 317 33.84 -8.94 -0.73
C LEU A 317 34.22 -8.80 -2.21
N PRO A 318 35.09 -9.69 -2.76
CA PRO A 318 35.39 -9.71 -4.17
C PRO A 318 34.12 -9.89 -5.02
N THR A 319 34.13 -9.33 -6.22
CA THR A 319 33.09 -9.58 -7.24
C THR A 319 33.76 -10.14 -8.50
N ILE A 320 33.12 -11.13 -9.13
CA ILE A 320 33.59 -11.80 -10.33
C ILE A 320 32.46 -11.85 -11.33
N ALA A 321 32.71 -11.35 -12.54
CA ALA A 321 31.79 -11.46 -13.66
C ALA A 321 32.52 -11.97 -14.91
N ALA A 322 31.91 -12.88 -15.65
CA ALA A 322 32.33 -13.20 -17.01
C ALA A 322 31.76 -12.15 -17.95
N VAL A 323 32.59 -11.69 -18.90
CA VAL A 323 32.21 -10.72 -19.91
C VAL A 323 32.55 -11.28 -21.28
N GLY A 324 31.65 -11.10 -22.24
CA GLY A 324 31.87 -11.41 -23.64
C GLY A 324 31.36 -10.26 -24.49
N SER A 325 32.11 -9.90 -25.51
CA SER A 325 31.66 -8.87 -26.46
C SER A 325 31.94 -9.27 -27.89
N VAL A 326 31.03 -8.85 -28.75
CA VAL A 326 31.21 -8.89 -30.19
C VAL A 326 30.96 -7.47 -30.68
N PHE A 327 31.98 -6.88 -31.30
CA PHE A 327 31.90 -5.46 -31.66
C PHE A 327 32.55 -5.16 -32.99
N THR A 328 32.13 -4.09 -33.63
CA THR A 328 32.75 -3.49 -34.79
C THR A 328 33.24 -2.08 -34.47
N SER A 329 34.34 -1.68 -34.99
CA SER A 329 34.87 -0.33 -34.83
C SER A 329 35.43 0.23 -36.14
N ASN A 330 35.36 1.54 -36.31
CA ASN A 330 36.05 2.34 -37.32
C ASN A 330 36.69 3.50 -36.59
N PRO A 331 38.03 3.70 -36.65
CA PRO A 331 39.06 2.86 -37.28
C PRO A 331 39.14 1.43 -36.72
N HIS A 332 39.61 0.49 -37.53
CA HIS A 332 39.76 -0.91 -37.18
C HIS A 332 40.96 -1.10 -36.23
N VAL A 333 40.72 -1.35 -34.97
CA VAL A 333 41.72 -1.33 -33.89
C VAL A 333 42.81 -2.42 -34.08
N TYR A 334 42.50 -3.58 -34.68
CA TYR A 334 43.42 -4.67 -34.89
C TYR A 334 44.06 -4.72 -36.25
N ASN A 335 43.70 -3.83 -37.19
CA ASN A 335 44.34 -3.73 -38.52
C ASN A 335 45.07 -2.38 -38.70
N GLY A 336 45.90 -2.00 -37.70
CA GLY A 336 46.69 -0.79 -37.75
C GLY A 336 45.87 0.49 -37.82
N PHE A 337 44.71 0.55 -37.19
CA PHE A 337 43.81 1.72 -37.17
C PHE A 337 43.40 2.22 -38.54
N LYS A 338 43.32 1.34 -39.53
CA LYS A 338 42.81 1.73 -40.86
C LYS A 338 41.38 2.23 -40.76
N ASN A 339 41.05 3.22 -41.58
CA ASN A 339 39.71 3.79 -41.64
C ASN A 339 38.75 2.86 -42.41
N GLU A 340 38.46 1.72 -41.78
CA GLU A 340 37.54 0.66 -42.22
C GLU A 340 36.85 0.05 -41.02
N PHE A 341 35.65 -0.49 -41.24
CA PHE A 341 34.97 -1.22 -40.18
C PHE A 341 35.59 -2.61 -39.99
N GLY A 342 36.01 -2.91 -38.75
CA GLY A 342 36.55 -4.19 -38.37
C GLY A 342 35.69 -4.88 -37.32
N PHE A 343 35.46 -6.15 -37.53
CA PHE A 343 34.70 -7.03 -36.63
C PHE A 343 35.59 -7.78 -35.65
N ASN A 344 35.28 -7.74 -34.35
CA ASN A 344 36.09 -8.35 -33.32
C ASN A 344 35.24 -8.96 -32.24
N TYR A 345 35.80 -9.91 -31.48
CA TYR A 345 35.20 -10.42 -30.27
C TYR A 345 36.21 -10.46 -29.11
N ALA A 346 35.71 -10.35 -27.90
CA ALA A 346 36.51 -10.54 -26.70
C ALA A 346 35.73 -11.37 -25.68
N ILE A 347 36.39 -12.27 -24.99
CA ILE A 347 35.85 -13.07 -23.88
C ILE A 347 36.85 -12.96 -22.73
N GLY A 348 36.34 -12.70 -21.54
CA GLY A 348 37.17 -12.52 -20.35
C GLY A 348 36.41 -12.60 -19.05
N ALA A 349 37.10 -12.34 -17.96
CA ALA A 349 36.53 -12.22 -16.64
C ALA A 349 37.00 -10.89 -15.99
N VAL A 350 36.08 -10.23 -15.32
CA VAL A 350 36.38 -9.03 -14.53
C VAL A 350 36.32 -9.42 -13.06
N ILE A 351 37.42 -9.21 -12.34
CA ILE A 351 37.50 -9.43 -10.90
C ILE A 351 37.75 -8.08 -10.26
N LYS A 352 36.89 -7.69 -9.33
CA LYS A 352 37.00 -6.45 -8.56
C LYS A 352 37.12 -6.82 -7.08
N ILE A 353 38.23 -6.46 -6.45
CA ILE A 353 38.49 -6.67 -5.02
C ILE A 353 38.67 -5.30 -4.36
N PRO A 354 37.79 -4.91 -3.45
CA PRO A 354 37.94 -3.65 -2.71
C PRO A 354 39.10 -3.81 -1.70
N ILE A 355 40.20 -3.08 -1.89
CA ILE A 355 41.36 -3.17 -1.03
C ILE A 355 41.32 -2.09 0.06
N TRP A 356 41.13 -0.86 -0.32
CA TRP A 356 41.17 0.25 0.63
C TRP A 356 40.15 1.33 0.31
N HIS A 357 39.28 1.64 1.31
CA HIS A 357 38.19 2.62 1.20
C HIS A 357 38.10 3.49 2.47
N TRP A 358 39.21 3.72 3.16
CA TRP A 358 39.24 4.57 4.36
C TRP A 358 38.20 4.21 5.43
N GLY A 359 37.87 2.93 5.57
CA GLY A 359 36.84 2.46 6.50
C GLY A 359 35.40 2.67 6.05
N GLY A 360 35.14 3.33 4.89
CA GLY A 360 33.79 3.66 4.43
C GLY A 360 32.87 2.44 4.30
N LEU A 361 33.33 1.34 3.70
CA LEU A 361 32.54 0.11 3.53
C LEU A 361 32.23 -0.56 4.89
N ASN A 362 33.18 -0.57 5.81
CA ASN A 362 32.98 -1.12 7.14
C ASN A 362 31.96 -0.28 7.95
N ASN A 363 32.05 1.04 7.85
CA ASN A 363 31.08 1.92 8.51
C ASN A 363 29.67 1.80 7.90
N LYS A 364 29.55 1.62 6.58
CA LYS A 364 28.28 1.31 5.91
C LYS A 364 27.67 0.00 6.43
N TYR A 365 28.48 -1.04 6.58
CA TYR A 365 28.02 -2.31 7.16
C TYR A 365 27.59 -2.15 8.62
N LYS A 366 28.37 -1.43 9.45
CA LYS A 366 28.00 -1.16 10.85
C LYS A 366 26.68 -0.35 10.95
N ALA A 367 26.49 0.63 10.07
CA ALA A 367 25.24 1.38 10.01
C ALA A 367 24.05 0.46 9.68
N ALA A 368 24.18 -0.40 8.68
CA ALA A 368 23.14 -1.37 8.32
C ALA A 368 22.85 -2.40 9.43
N LEU A 369 23.88 -2.79 10.21
CA LEU A 369 23.68 -3.62 11.42
C LEU A 369 22.93 -2.87 12.52
N ALA A 370 23.20 -1.57 12.70
CA ALA A 370 22.46 -0.75 13.64
C ALA A 370 21.00 -0.61 13.22
N ASP A 371 20.73 -0.40 11.92
CA ASP A 371 19.36 -0.35 11.38
C ASP A 371 18.61 -1.67 11.62
N ALA A 372 19.26 -2.81 11.40
CA ALA A 372 18.67 -4.12 11.69
C ALA A 372 18.34 -4.26 13.19
N LYS A 373 19.26 -3.86 14.07
CA LYS A 373 19.04 -3.89 15.52
C LYS A 373 17.89 -2.96 15.96
N ILE A 374 17.79 -1.78 15.36
CA ILE A 374 16.65 -0.87 15.60
C ILE A 374 15.33 -1.59 15.25
N LYS A 375 15.26 -2.28 14.11
CA LYS A 375 14.05 -3.01 13.70
C LYS A 375 13.70 -4.17 14.62
N HIS A 376 14.66 -4.84 15.20
CA HIS A 376 14.41 -5.85 16.25
C HIS A 376 13.79 -5.21 17.50
N LEU A 377 14.31 -4.07 17.96
CA LEU A 377 13.76 -3.35 19.12
C LEU A 377 12.35 -2.80 18.83
N GLU A 378 12.11 -2.26 17.64
CA GLU A 378 10.77 -1.83 17.22
C GLU A 378 9.77 -3.01 17.22
N MET A 379 10.20 -4.21 16.85
CA MET A 379 9.36 -5.41 16.90
C MET A 379 9.01 -5.79 18.35
N ASP A 380 9.97 -5.69 19.27
CA ASP A 380 9.74 -5.95 20.70
C ASP A 380 8.75 -4.91 21.29
N GLU A 381 8.92 -3.62 20.93
CA GLU A 381 7.97 -2.56 21.32
C GLU A 381 6.55 -2.83 20.77
N VAL A 382 6.44 -3.31 19.53
CA VAL A 382 5.13 -3.67 18.94
C VAL A 382 4.49 -4.84 19.67
N LYS A 383 5.27 -5.82 20.16
CA LYS A 383 4.74 -6.89 21.02
C LYS A 383 4.07 -6.34 22.27
N GLU A 384 4.75 -5.45 23.00
CA GLU A 384 4.19 -4.81 24.20
C GLU A 384 2.91 -4.02 23.87
N LYS A 385 2.90 -3.29 22.75
CA LYS A 385 1.71 -2.56 22.28
C LYS A 385 0.55 -3.50 21.95
N ILE A 386 0.82 -4.66 21.34
CA ILE A 386 -0.21 -5.68 21.06
C ILE A 386 -0.80 -6.24 22.35
N GLU A 387 0.03 -6.57 23.34
CA GLU A 387 -0.45 -7.04 24.66
C GLU A 387 -1.37 -6.01 25.32
N LEU A 388 -0.95 -4.75 25.32
CA LEU A 388 -1.76 -3.65 25.84
C LEU A 388 -3.08 -3.50 25.06
N GLN A 389 -3.04 -3.54 23.74
CA GLN A 389 -4.21 -3.42 22.87
C GLN A 389 -5.23 -4.53 23.09
N VAL A 390 -4.76 -5.78 23.19
CA VAL A 390 -5.62 -6.94 23.45
C VAL A 390 -6.26 -6.85 24.83
N THR A 391 -5.47 -6.46 25.84
CA THR A 391 -5.95 -6.25 27.21
C THR A 391 -7.01 -5.15 27.26
N GLN A 392 -6.77 -4.01 26.64
CA GLN A 392 -7.74 -2.89 26.56
C GLN A 392 -9.03 -3.32 25.83
N ALA A 393 -8.92 -4.05 24.71
CA ALA A 393 -10.07 -4.53 23.97
C ALA A 393 -10.93 -5.49 24.81
N ASN A 394 -10.29 -6.38 25.58
CA ASN A 394 -10.99 -7.29 26.48
C ASN A 394 -11.71 -6.54 27.61
N PHE A 395 -11.06 -5.54 28.23
CA PHE A 395 -11.71 -4.71 29.24
C PHE A 395 -12.91 -3.94 28.68
N LYS A 396 -12.78 -3.32 27.51
CA LYS A 396 -13.89 -2.62 26.84
C LYS A 396 -15.06 -3.55 26.54
N TYR A 397 -14.79 -4.77 26.08
CA TYR A 397 -15.82 -5.76 25.84
C TYR A 397 -16.57 -6.12 27.10
N GLN A 398 -15.86 -6.36 28.23
CA GLN A 398 -16.47 -6.63 29.53
C GLN A 398 -17.30 -5.45 30.07
N GLU A 399 -16.82 -4.22 29.88
CA GLU A 399 -17.52 -2.99 30.22
C GLU A 399 -18.81 -2.84 29.42
N ALA A 400 -18.76 -3.05 28.09
CA ALA A 400 -19.92 -2.99 27.21
C ALA A 400 -21.02 -3.97 27.62
N ILE A 401 -20.65 -5.22 27.97
CA ILE A 401 -21.60 -6.23 28.48
C ILE A 401 -22.30 -5.73 29.75
N LYS A 402 -21.56 -5.25 30.73
CA LYS A 402 -22.14 -4.74 31.99
C LYS A 402 -23.06 -3.54 31.75
N THR A 403 -22.64 -2.63 30.88
CA THR A 403 -23.44 -1.45 30.50
C THR A 403 -24.74 -1.89 29.84
N TYR A 404 -24.69 -2.85 28.92
CA TYR A 404 -25.88 -3.41 28.28
C TYR A 404 -26.86 -4.01 29.28
N GLU A 405 -26.39 -4.81 30.27
CA GLU A 405 -27.24 -5.37 31.32
C GLU A 405 -27.91 -4.27 32.17
N MET A 406 -27.15 -3.20 32.52
CA MET A 406 -27.69 -2.08 33.29
C MET A 406 -28.73 -1.28 32.46
N THR A 407 -28.50 -1.05 31.16
CA THR A 407 -29.46 -0.34 30.29
C THR A 407 -30.77 -1.12 30.14
N LYS A 408 -30.73 -2.46 30.07
CA LYS A 408 -31.97 -3.30 30.09
C LYS A 408 -32.79 -3.09 31.38
N ALA A 409 -32.11 -3.04 32.52
CA ALA A 409 -32.79 -2.81 33.81
C ALA A 409 -33.36 -1.38 33.90
N ASN A 410 -32.64 -0.37 33.37
CA ASN A 410 -33.14 1.00 33.31
C ASN A 410 -34.33 1.16 32.36
N LEU A 411 -34.30 0.49 31.22
CA LEU A 411 -35.39 0.51 30.24
C LEU A 411 -36.70 0.02 30.90
N ALA A 412 -36.69 -1.12 31.59
CA ALA A 412 -37.90 -1.64 32.27
C ALA A 412 -38.45 -0.63 33.28
N LYS A 413 -37.59 0.11 34.00
CA LYS A 413 -38.04 1.13 34.95
C LYS A 413 -38.58 2.38 34.24
N ALA A 414 -37.98 2.78 33.09
CA ALA A 414 -38.47 3.92 32.31
C ALA A 414 -39.84 3.65 31.66
N ASP A 415 -40.05 2.43 31.15
CA ASP A 415 -41.34 1.98 30.61
C ASP A 415 -42.42 2.05 31.68
N GLU A 416 -42.17 1.54 32.88
CA GLU A 416 -43.13 1.57 33.98
C GLU A 416 -43.36 2.99 34.49
N ASN A 417 -42.32 3.83 34.59
CA ASN A 417 -42.46 5.24 34.97
C ASN A 417 -43.34 6.00 34.00
N LEU A 418 -43.16 5.81 32.68
CA LEU A 418 -44.02 6.45 31.67
C LEU A 418 -45.44 5.97 31.78
N ARG A 419 -45.66 4.66 31.98
CA ARG A 419 -47.02 4.10 32.15
C ARG A 419 -47.73 4.70 33.36
N VAL A 420 -47.04 4.81 34.51
CA VAL A 420 -47.65 5.44 35.74
C VAL A 420 -47.91 6.91 35.57
N ALA A 421 -46.97 7.68 34.93
CA ALA A 421 -47.15 9.11 34.68
C ALA A 421 -48.36 9.38 33.74
N GLN A 422 -48.50 8.58 32.67
CA GLN A 422 -49.65 8.69 31.75
C GLN A 422 -50.97 8.34 32.43
N LEU A 423 -51.02 7.32 33.29
CA LEU A 423 -52.22 6.99 34.04
C LEU A 423 -52.56 8.10 35.03
N GLY A 424 -51.59 8.58 35.81
CA GLY A 424 -51.79 9.71 36.74
C GLY A 424 -52.30 10.98 36.04
N PHE A 425 -51.81 11.27 34.87
CA PHE A 425 -52.29 12.41 34.07
C PHE A 425 -53.75 12.25 33.65
N ARG A 426 -54.16 11.08 33.18
CA ARG A 426 -55.54 10.78 32.81
C ARG A 426 -56.49 10.87 33.98
N GLU A 427 -56.06 10.48 35.17
CA GLU A 427 -56.83 10.55 36.42
C GLU A 427 -56.74 11.94 37.10
N GLY A 428 -56.00 12.90 36.49
CA GLY A 428 -55.81 14.25 37.03
C GLY A 428 -54.90 14.33 38.26
N MET A 429 -54.10 13.29 38.53
CA MET A 429 -53.17 13.22 39.64
C MET A 429 -51.72 13.64 39.26
N ALA A 430 -51.41 13.72 37.98
CA ALA A 430 -50.12 14.12 37.46
C ALA A 430 -50.25 15.32 36.49
N THR A 431 -49.20 16.13 36.41
CA THR A 431 -49.13 17.28 35.50
C THR A 431 -48.62 16.86 34.12
N SER A 432 -48.85 17.71 33.09
CA SER A 432 -48.26 17.51 31.75
C SER A 432 -46.73 17.53 31.78
N ASP A 433 -46.07 18.29 32.68
CA ASP A 433 -44.64 18.37 32.82
C ASP A 433 -44.05 17.08 33.40
N GLU A 434 -44.76 16.40 34.31
CA GLU A 434 -44.37 15.07 34.80
C GLU A 434 -44.44 14.02 33.71
N VAL A 435 -45.48 14.07 32.82
CA VAL A 435 -45.57 13.18 31.66
C VAL A 435 -44.46 13.47 30.66
N LEU A 436 -44.15 14.72 30.33
CA LEU A 436 -43.09 15.10 29.44
C LEU A 436 -41.72 14.63 29.99
N THR A 437 -41.50 14.74 31.30
CA THR A 437 -40.29 14.27 31.98
C THR A 437 -40.17 12.73 31.84
N ALA A 438 -41.25 12.00 32.09
CA ALA A 438 -41.30 10.55 31.94
C ALA A 438 -41.09 10.12 30.48
N GLN A 439 -41.70 10.80 29.50
CA GLN A 439 -41.49 10.56 28.06
C GLN A 439 -40.04 10.80 27.63
N THR A 440 -39.40 11.84 28.16
CA THR A 440 -38.00 12.16 27.87
C THR A 440 -37.06 11.09 28.46
N ALA A 441 -37.30 10.66 29.70
CA ALA A 441 -36.57 9.58 30.34
C ALA A 441 -36.76 8.25 29.60
N TRP A 442 -37.95 7.97 29.11
CA TRP A 442 -38.27 6.80 28.29
C TRP A 442 -37.47 6.82 26.96
N LEU A 443 -37.49 7.95 26.24
CA LEU A 443 -36.71 8.11 25.02
C LEU A 443 -35.20 7.89 25.26
N ALA A 444 -34.64 8.49 26.33
CA ALA A 444 -33.26 8.34 26.69
C ALA A 444 -32.90 6.88 27.00
N ALA A 445 -33.70 6.19 27.82
CA ALA A 445 -33.44 4.79 28.18
C ALA A 445 -33.49 3.83 26.99
N HIS A 446 -34.45 4.01 26.07
CA HIS A 446 -34.52 3.25 24.82
C HIS A 446 -33.32 3.53 23.90
N SER A 447 -32.91 4.81 23.76
CA SER A 447 -31.72 5.17 22.97
C SER A 447 -30.45 4.58 23.55
N GLU A 448 -30.26 4.65 24.88
CA GLU A 448 -29.12 4.07 25.57
C GLU A 448 -29.06 2.54 25.42
N LYS A 449 -30.22 1.83 25.46
CA LYS A 449 -30.26 0.38 25.22
C LYS A 449 -29.80 0.04 23.81
N ILE A 450 -30.27 0.78 22.78
CA ILE A 450 -29.87 0.58 21.38
C ILE A 450 -28.37 0.81 21.24
N ASP A 451 -27.83 1.88 21.83
CA ASP A 451 -26.42 2.20 21.74
C ASP A 451 -25.54 1.17 22.44
N ALA A 452 -25.94 0.72 23.64
CA ALA A 452 -25.22 -0.31 24.38
C ALA A 452 -25.20 -1.67 23.67
N GLU A 453 -26.29 -2.04 23.01
CA GLU A 453 -26.40 -3.26 22.22
C GLU A 453 -25.43 -3.28 21.04
N ILE A 454 -25.39 -2.18 20.30
CA ILE A 454 -24.45 -2.00 19.18
C ILE A 454 -23.00 -1.96 19.68
N GLU A 455 -22.73 -1.29 20.81
CA GLU A 455 -21.38 -1.24 21.41
C GLU A 455 -20.85 -2.63 21.77
N VAL A 456 -21.67 -3.52 22.31
CA VAL A 456 -21.26 -4.92 22.57
C VAL A 456 -20.86 -5.61 21.27
N MET A 457 -21.68 -5.45 20.20
CA MET A 457 -21.37 -6.04 18.88
C MET A 457 -20.05 -5.50 18.32
N MET A 458 -19.83 -4.19 18.38
CA MET A 458 -18.60 -3.55 17.91
C MET A 458 -17.37 -3.94 18.71
N CYS A 459 -17.49 -4.02 20.04
CA CYS A 459 -16.41 -4.49 20.90
C CYS A 459 -16.04 -5.95 20.61
N ASN A 460 -17.02 -6.81 20.31
CA ASN A 460 -16.79 -8.19 19.91
C ASN A 460 -16.01 -8.29 18.59
N VAL A 461 -16.41 -7.54 17.56
CA VAL A 461 -15.72 -7.46 16.26
C VAL A 461 -14.29 -6.94 16.45
N TYR A 462 -14.12 -5.87 17.24
CA TYR A 462 -12.82 -5.30 17.51
C TYR A 462 -11.91 -6.28 18.28
N LEU A 463 -12.44 -6.99 19.28
CA LEU A 463 -11.71 -8.02 20.01
C LEU A 463 -11.30 -9.17 19.08
N ALA A 464 -12.18 -9.61 18.17
CA ALA A 464 -11.85 -10.60 17.16
C ALA A 464 -10.70 -10.15 16.25
N LYS A 465 -10.72 -8.87 15.80
CA LYS A 465 -9.65 -8.27 15.00
C LYS A 465 -8.33 -8.26 15.73
N VAL A 466 -8.28 -7.70 16.96
CA VAL A 466 -7.00 -7.54 17.69
C VAL A 466 -6.40 -8.86 18.14
N THR A 467 -7.22 -9.92 18.26
CA THR A 467 -6.77 -11.30 18.56
C THR A 467 -6.43 -12.10 17.31
N GLY A 468 -6.63 -11.55 16.08
CA GLY A 468 -6.41 -12.26 14.82
C GLY A 468 -7.41 -13.40 14.58
N ASN A 469 -8.60 -13.32 15.18
CA ASN A 469 -9.67 -14.33 15.05
C ASN A 469 -10.83 -13.84 14.16
N LEU A 470 -10.63 -12.75 13.41
CA LEU A 470 -11.64 -12.27 12.47
C LEU A 470 -11.69 -13.23 11.27
N THR A 471 -12.75 -14.03 11.20
CA THR A 471 -13.02 -14.95 10.07
C THR A 471 -14.00 -14.29 9.10
N TYR A 472 -13.80 -14.53 7.79
CA TYR A 472 -14.61 -13.97 6.70
C TYR A 472 -14.76 -14.96 5.55
#